data_1bce03dedd3ab071ca3ce93ec26c966d
#
_entry.id   1bce03dedd3ab071ca3ce93ec26c966d
#
_cell.length_a   1.000
_cell.length_b   1.000
_cell.length_c   1.000
_cell.angle_alpha   90.00
_cell.angle_beta   90.00
_cell.angle_gamma   90.00
#
_symmetry.space_group_name_H-M   'P 1'
#
loop_
_entity.id
_entity.type
_entity.pdbx_description
1 polymer ?
#
loop_
_entity_poly.entity_id
_entity_poly.type
_entity_poly.pdbx_seq_one_letter_code
_entity_poly.pdbx_strand_id
1 'polypeptide(L)'
;GTIERNEIIVDELDDPVMEITLSEIAKIDDEMAADLSVGDTYVEIIDPLIFGRRMIHMAKQFFSQKLLDVEKKYIYEDYANRIGEIIIGTVHQVQRDNAFVNIEHAELRMPRKEQISTERYRRGDTVRAVIKSVEITSRGPDIVISRSDDHFLFKMFEMEVPEIEDGVIEIISISRSPGERAKIIVKSNDR
;
A
#
# COMPACT_ATOMS: atom_id res chain seq x y z
N GLY A 1 -15.34 28.34 1.85
CA GLY A 1 -14.03 28.31 1.22
C GLY A 1 -14.18 28.53 -0.27
N THR A 2 -13.24 29.18 -0.89
CA THR A 2 -13.11 29.33 -2.34
C THR A 2 -12.61 28.03 -2.95
N ILE A 3 -13.07 27.70 -4.15
CA ILE A 3 -12.54 26.60 -4.96
C ILE A 3 -11.68 27.26 -6.03
N GLU A 4 -10.41 26.84 -6.11
CA GLU A 4 -9.48 27.27 -7.15
C GLU A 4 -9.35 26.16 -8.18
N ARG A 5 -9.48 26.50 -9.45
CA ARG A 5 -9.23 25.64 -10.60
C ARG A 5 -7.94 26.11 -11.24
N ASN A 6 -6.96 25.24 -11.29
CA ASN A 6 -5.68 25.50 -11.94
C ASN A 6 -5.68 24.85 -13.30
N GLU A 7 -5.52 25.64 -14.37
CA GLU A 7 -5.46 25.18 -15.74
C GLU A 7 -4.17 25.65 -16.40
N ILE A 8 -3.61 24.82 -17.29
CA ILE A 8 -2.42 25.17 -18.06
C ILE A 8 -2.85 25.84 -19.35
N ILE A 9 -2.24 26.97 -19.70
CA ILE A 9 -2.54 27.71 -20.92
C ILE A 9 -1.86 27.01 -22.11
N VAL A 10 -2.65 26.58 -23.09
CA VAL A 10 -2.21 25.86 -24.29
C VAL A 10 -2.73 26.54 -25.57
N ASP A 11 -2.08 26.24 -26.69
CA ASP A 11 -2.53 26.72 -28.02
C ASP A 11 -3.72 25.91 -28.53
N GLU A 12 -3.70 24.58 -28.37
CA GLU A 12 -4.78 23.66 -28.75
C GLU A 12 -5.19 22.82 -27.52
N LEU A 13 -6.48 22.68 -27.29
CA LEU A 13 -7.08 22.02 -26.13
C LEU A 13 -7.12 20.51 -26.36
N ASP A 14 -6.35 19.77 -25.55
CA ASP A 14 -6.41 18.29 -25.47
C ASP A 14 -7.27 17.82 -24.30
N ASP A 15 -7.14 18.48 -23.15
CA ASP A 15 -7.91 18.17 -21.94
C ASP A 15 -8.68 19.40 -21.41
N PRO A 16 -9.99 19.50 -21.70
CA PRO A 16 -10.81 20.65 -21.29
C PRO A 16 -11.01 20.78 -19.76
N VAL A 17 -10.44 19.87 -18.97
CA VAL A 17 -10.50 19.93 -17.50
C VAL A 17 -9.24 20.54 -16.89
N MET A 18 -8.10 20.36 -17.54
CA MET A 18 -6.78 20.76 -17.03
C MET A 18 -6.12 21.86 -17.88
N GLU A 19 -6.69 22.17 -19.03
CA GLU A 19 -6.12 23.08 -20.01
C GLU A 19 -7.14 24.17 -20.41
N ILE A 20 -6.65 25.36 -20.71
CA ILE A 20 -7.45 26.49 -21.21
C ILE A 20 -6.68 27.23 -22.30
N THR A 21 -7.38 27.80 -23.26
CA THR A 21 -6.75 28.63 -24.30
C THR A 21 -6.81 30.13 -23.95
N LEU A 22 -5.84 30.90 -24.44
CA LEU A 22 -5.83 32.36 -24.28
C LEU A 22 -7.11 33.01 -24.80
N SER A 23 -7.72 32.45 -25.85
CA SER A 23 -8.98 32.94 -26.42
C SER A 23 -10.19 32.69 -25.53
N GLU A 24 -10.14 31.72 -24.63
CA GLU A 24 -11.18 31.47 -23.63
C GLU A 24 -11.00 32.38 -22.43
N ILE A 25 -9.75 32.60 -21.97
CA ILE A 25 -9.43 33.56 -20.91
C ILE A 25 -9.86 34.97 -21.30
N ALA A 26 -9.58 35.40 -22.56
CA ALA A 26 -9.98 36.72 -23.07
C ALA A 26 -11.51 36.93 -23.08
N LYS A 27 -12.31 35.88 -23.14
CA LYS A 27 -13.78 35.98 -23.01
C LYS A 27 -14.23 36.20 -21.58
N ILE A 28 -13.39 35.82 -20.60
CA ILE A 28 -13.67 35.95 -19.16
C ILE A 28 -13.09 37.30 -18.66
N ASP A 29 -11.82 37.54 -18.98
CA ASP A 29 -11.10 38.76 -18.59
C ASP A 29 -10.04 39.12 -19.63
N ASP A 30 -10.31 40.15 -20.44
CA ASP A 30 -9.46 40.54 -21.56
C ASP A 30 -8.16 41.23 -21.11
N GLU A 31 -8.18 41.91 -19.96
CA GLU A 31 -6.98 42.55 -19.37
C GLU A 31 -6.01 41.46 -18.84
N MET A 32 -6.54 40.41 -18.21
CA MET A 32 -5.73 39.33 -17.64
C MET A 32 -5.13 38.46 -18.77
N ALA A 33 -5.85 38.27 -19.86
CA ALA A 33 -5.35 37.49 -21.02
C ALA A 33 -4.15 38.15 -21.71
N ALA A 34 -4.02 39.50 -21.63
CA ALA A 34 -2.92 40.24 -22.22
C ALA A 34 -1.57 40.02 -21.51
N ASP A 35 -1.60 39.68 -20.24
CA ASP A 35 -0.41 39.46 -19.39
C ASP A 35 0.05 38.01 -19.28
N LEU A 36 -0.72 37.06 -19.85
CA LEU A 36 -0.47 35.63 -19.75
C LEU A 36 0.09 35.06 -21.06
N SER A 37 0.90 34.02 -20.96
CA SER A 37 1.53 33.33 -22.08
C SER A 37 1.22 31.83 -22.06
N VAL A 38 1.31 31.17 -23.22
CA VAL A 38 1.20 29.71 -23.32
C VAL A 38 2.27 29.04 -22.46
N GLY A 39 1.82 28.11 -21.62
CA GLY A 39 2.64 27.44 -20.61
C GLY A 39 2.50 27.98 -19.21
N ASP A 40 1.86 29.15 -19.02
CA ASP A 40 1.54 29.69 -17.71
C ASP A 40 0.35 28.96 -17.07
N THR A 41 0.19 29.09 -15.76
CA THR A 41 -0.93 28.53 -15.03
C THR A 41 -1.99 29.60 -14.79
N TYR A 42 -3.18 29.40 -15.30
CA TYR A 42 -4.35 30.21 -15.02
C TYR A 42 -5.10 29.69 -13.80
N VAL A 43 -5.45 30.58 -12.87
CA VAL A 43 -6.18 30.23 -11.64
C VAL A 43 -7.56 30.88 -11.70
N GLU A 44 -8.58 30.07 -11.92
CA GLU A 44 -9.98 30.49 -11.88
C GLU A 44 -10.55 30.29 -10.46
N ILE A 45 -11.13 31.36 -9.90
CA ILE A 45 -11.87 31.27 -8.63
C ILE A 45 -13.32 30.95 -8.94
N ILE A 46 -13.72 29.73 -8.60
CA ILE A 46 -15.09 29.24 -8.83
C ILE A 46 -15.93 29.47 -7.58
N ASP A 47 -17.09 30.14 -7.73
CA ASP A 47 -18.05 30.24 -6.64
C ASP A 47 -18.70 28.89 -6.36
N PRO A 48 -18.54 28.28 -5.16
CA PRO A 48 -19.15 27.03 -4.80
C PRO A 48 -20.68 26.99 -4.91
N LEU A 49 -21.32 28.16 -4.91
CA LEU A 49 -22.78 28.28 -5.02
C LEU A 49 -23.31 27.96 -6.42
N ILE A 50 -22.46 28.02 -7.45
CA ILE A 50 -22.78 27.62 -8.82
C ILE A 50 -23.02 26.11 -8.89
N PHE A 51 -22.31 25.35 -8.04
CA PHE A 51 -22.50 23.91 -7.93
C PHE A 51 -23.67 23.61 -7.00
N GLY A 52 -24.77 23.13 -7.52
CA GLY A 52 -25.87 22.66 -6.69
C GLY A 52 -25.41 21.59 -5.68
N ARG A 53 -26.08 21.49 -4.52
CA ARG A 53 -25.73 20.55 -3.43
C ARG A 53 -25.44 19.12 -3.91
N ARG A 54 -26.12 18.67 -4.98
CA ARG A 54 -25.90 17.35 -5.59
C ARG A 54 -24.51 17.21 -6.22
N MET A 55 -24.04 18.24 -6.93
CA MET A 55 -22.70 18.27 -7.53
C MET A 55 -21.60 18.21 -6.47
N ILE A 56 -21.74 19.01 -5.41
CA ILE A 56 -20.80 19.00 -4.27
C ILE A 56 -20.74 17.62 -3.61
N HIS A 57 -21.90 16.95 -3.47
CA HIS A 57 -21.94 15.62 -2.89
C HIS A 57 -21.27 14.58 -3.79
N MET A 58 -21.51 14.62 -5.09
CA MET A 58 -20.86 13.75 -6.08
C MET A 58 -19.34 13.96 -6.12
N ALA A 59 -18.90 15.22 -6.13
CA ALA A 59 -17.47 15.55 -6.08
C ALA A 59 -16.81 14.98 -4.81
N LYS A 60 -17.44 15.14 -3.65
CA LYS A 60 -16.97 14.57 -2.39
C LYS A 60 -16.84 13.04 -2.45
N GLN A 61 -17.82 12.35 -3.01
CA GLN A 61 -17.77 10.90 -3.19
C GLN A 61 -16.64 10.50 -4.15
N PHE A 62 -16.48 11.21 -5.26
CA PHE A 62 -15.43 10.95 -6.23
C PHE A 62 -14.04 11.13 -5.62
N PHE A 63 -13.79 12.22 -4.90
CA PHE A 63 -12.53 12.46 -4.21
C PHE A 63 -12.25 11.40 -3.14
N SER A 64 -13.26 11.03 -2.36
CA SER A 64 -13.09 9.96 -1.36
C SER A 64 -12.71 8.62 -2.01
N GLN A 65 -13.35 8.29 -3.14
CA GLN A 65 -13.02 7.06 -3.87
C GLN A 65 -11.60 7.12 -4.45
N LYS A 66 -11.19 8.23 -5.05
CA LYS A 66 -9.85 8.41 -5.60
C LYS A 66 -8.76 8.35 -4.52
N LEU A 67 -9.03 8.92 -3.35
CA LEU A 67 -8.12 8.85 -2.21
C LEU A 67 -7.91 7.40 -1.76
N LEU A 68 -8.99 6.63 -1.65
CA LEU A 68 -8.90 5.19 -1.33
C LEU A 68 -8.13 4.40 -2.40
N ASP A 69 -8.28 4.73 -3.67
CA ASP A 69 -7.55 4.06 -4.76
C ASP A 69 -6.03 4.35 -4.67
N VAL A 70 -5.66 5.59 -4.35
CA VAL A 70 -4.25 5.97 -4.13
C VAL A 70 -3.67 5.28 -2.89
N GLU A 71 -4.42 5.25 -1.79
CA GLU A 71 -4.02 4.55 -0.56
C GLU A 71 -3.78 3.06 -0.81
N LYS A 72 -4.70 2.39 -1.52
CA LYS A 72 -4.54 0.98 -1.91
C LYS A 72 -3.31 0.72 -2.76
N LYS A 73 -3.03 1.61 -3.71
CA LYS A 73 -1.84 1.52 -4.56
C LYS A 73 -0.56 1.67 -3.73
N TYR A 74 -0.53 2.65 -2.84
CA TYR A 74 0.60 2.87 -1.94
C TYR A 74 0.87 1.65 -1.05
N ILE A 75 -0.17 1.10 -0.41
CA ILE A 75 -0.05 -0.12 0.42
C ILE A 75 0.50 -1.29 -0.42
N TYR A 76 0.00 -1.47 -1.64
CA TYR A 76 0.49 -2.52 -2.52
C TYR A 76 2.00 -2.36 -2.83
N GLU A 77 2.43 -1.17 -3.24
CA GLU A 77 3.82 -0.88 -3.60
C GLU A 77 4.75 -1.05 -2.40
N ASP A 78 4.35 -0.57 -1.21
CA ASP A 78 5.13 -0.73 0.02
C ASP A 78 5.32 -2.21 0.39
N TYR A 79 4.25 -2.97 0.45
CA TYR A 79 4.32 -4.37 0.86
C TYR A 79 4.89 -5.30 -0.23
N ALA A 80 4.76 -4.97 -1.52
CA ALA A 80 5.36 -5.73 -2.60
C ALA A 80 6.90 -5.73 -2.52
N ASN A 81 7.49 -4.61 -2.10
CA ASN A 81 8.93 -4.49 -1.89
C ASN A 81 9.43 -5.23 -0.63
N ARG A 82 8.54 -5.57 0.28
CA ARG A 82 8.84 -6.21 1.56
C ARG A 82 8.52 -7.71 1.61
N ILE A 83 8.25 -8.33 0.46
CA ILE A 83 8.05 -9.78 0.38
C ILE A 83 9.29 -10.51 0.92
N GLY A 84 9.09 -11.45 1.84
CA GLY A 84 10.16 -12.17 2.53
C GLY A 84 10.64 -11.51 3.82
N GLU A 85 10.18 -10.32 4.17
CA GLU A 85 10.49 -9.69 5.46
C GLU A 85 9.60 -10.22 6.59
N ILE A 86 10.16 -10.20 7.80
CA ILE A 86 9.38 -10.46 9.02
C ILE A 86 8.66 -9.18 9.43
N ILE A 87 7.39 -9.37 9.72
CA ILE A 87 6.53 -8.32 10.26
C ILE A 87 5.99 -8.73 11.63
N ILE A 88 5.67 -7.73 12.44
CA ILE A 88 5.03 -7.90 13.75
C ILE A 88 3.72 -7.14 13.71
N GLY A 89 2.63 -7.84 13.96
CA GLY A 89 1.31 -7.23 13.95
C GLY A 89 0.39 -7.79 15.03
N THR A 90 -0.77 -7.18 15.17
CA THR A 90 -1.78 -7.57 16.16
C THR A 90 -2.95 -8.25 15.47
N VAL A 91 -3.35 -9.41 15.97
CA VAL A 91 -4.53 -10.12 15.47
C VAL A 91 -5.78 -9.27 15.74
N HIS A 92 -6.42 -8.83 14.68
CA HIS A 92 -7.66 -8.04 14.75
C HIS A 92 -8.90 -8.92 14.76
N GLN A 93 -8.94 -9.92 13.89
CA GLN A 93 -10.06 -10.82 13.74
C GLN A 93 -9.59 -12.23 13.40
N VAL A 94 -10.29 -13.24 13.91
CA VAL A 94 -10.09 -14.64 13.54
C VAL A 94 -11.39 -15.17 12.98
N GLN A 95 -11.33 -15.66 11.76
CA GLN A 95 -12.41 -16.36 11.07
C GLN A 95 -12.03 -17.84 10.94
N ARG A 96 -12.99 -18.67 10.50
CA ARG A 96 -12.80 -20.13 10.40
C ARG A 96 -11.52 -20.53 9.66
N ASP A 97 -11.22 -19.85 8.56
CA ASP A 97 -10.13 -20.21 7.64
C ASP A 97 -9.03 -19.14 7.53
N ASN A 98 -9.20 -17.99 8.18
CA ASN A 98 -8.27 -16.88 8.11
C ASN A 98 -8.10 -16.21 9.48
N ALA A 99 -6.87 -15.80 9.79
CA ALA A 99 -6.61 -14.79 10.81
C ALA A 99 -6.21 -13.48 10.10
N PHE A 100 -6.77 -12.38 10.56
CA PHE A 100 -6.46 -11.05 10.06
C PHE A 100 -5.60 -10.31 11.08
N VAL A 101 -4.48 -9.80 10.60
CA VAL A 101 -3.47 -9.13 11.41
C VAL A 101 -3.35 -7.70 10.95
N ASN A 102 -3.52 -6.76 11.86
CA ASN A 102 -3.36 -5.34 11.57
C ASN A 102 -1.93 -4.89 11.84
N ILE A 103 -1.38 -4.15 10.91
CA ILE A 103 -0.11 -3.46 11.01
C ILE A 103 -0.32 -2.05 10.47
N GLU A 104 -0.12 -1.04 11.31
CA GLU A 104 -0.31 0.36 10.95
C GLU A 104 -1.67 0.61 10.28
N HIS A 105 -1.66 0.82 8.97
CA HIS A 105 -2.85 1.10 8.15
C HIS A 105 -3.27 -0.04 7.24
N ALA A 106 -2.61 -1.21 7.32
CA ALA A 106 -2.90 -2.37 6.49
C ALA A 106 -3.44 -3.55 7.30
N GLU A 107 -4.42 -4.24 6.72
CA GLU A 107 -4.92 -5.52 7.20
C GLU A 107 -4.31 -6.64 6.36
N LEU A 108 -3.59 -7.55 7.02
CA LEU A 108 -2.90 -8.68 6.40
C LEU A 108 -3.64 -9.97 6.71
N ARG A 109 -3.67 -10.85 5.75
CA ARG A 109 -4.39 -12.12 5.84
C ARG A 109 -3.43 -13.28 6.07
N MET A 110 -3.70 -14.10 7.07
CA MET A 110 -3.02 -15.36 7.35
C MET A 110 -4.00 -16.52 7.19
N PRO A 111 -4.05 -17.16 6.00
CA PRO A 111 -4.89 -18.32 5.75
C PRO A 111 -4.52 -19.49 6.67
N ARG A 112 -5.46 -20.40 6.92
CA ARG A 112 -5.25 -21.55 7.81
C ARG A 112 -4.05 -22.41 7.41
N LYS A 113 -3.76 -22.56 6.12
CA LYS A 113 -2.58 -23.26 5.60
C LYS A 113 -1.24 -22.59 5.94
N GLU A 114 -1.27 -21.29 6.21
CA GLU A 114 -0.11 -20.49 6.57
C GLU A 114 0.02 -20.28 8.10
N GLN A 115 -0.91 -20.84 8.86
CA GLN A 115 -0.89 -20.87 10.32
C GLN A 115 -0.18 -22.12 10.81
N ILE A 116 0.35 -22.05 12.03
CA ILE A 116 0.87 -23.22 12.74
C ILE A 116 -0.32 -23.90 13.44
N SER A 117 -0.57 -25.17 13.14
CA SER A 117 -1.74 -25.90 13.61
C SER A 117 -1.83 -26.05 15.14
N THR A 118 -0.69 -26.03 15.81
CA THR A 118 -0.59 -26.14 17.28
C THR A 118 -0.81 -24.81 17.98
N GLU A 119 -0.73 -23.68 17.25
CA GLU A 119 -0.93 -22.35 17.81
C GLU A 119 -2.41 -21.95 17.77
N ARG A 120 -2.80 -21.16 18.78
CA ARG A 120 -4.14 -20.56 18.84
C ARG A 120 -4.01 -19.06 18.74
N TYR A 121 -4.66 -18.49 17.74
CA TYR A 121 -4.68 -17.05 17.52
C TYR A 121 -5.95 -16.46 18.11
N ARG A 122 -5.81 -15.42 18.92
CA ARG A 122 -6.91 -14.68 19.53
C ARG A 122 -6.80 -13.21 19.18
N ARG A 123 -7.93 -12.52 19.15
CA ARG A 123 -7.95 -11.07 18.98
C ARG A 123 -7.13 -10.40 20.08
N GLY A 124 -6.21 -9.53 19.67
CA GLY A 124 -5.27 -8.83 20.55
C GLY A 124 -3.92 -9.50 20.71
N ASP A 125 -3.73 -10.74 20.20
CA ASP A 125 -2.42 -11.40 20.26
C ASP A 125 -1.46 -10.72 19.28
N THR A 126 -0.21 -10.58 19.70
CA THR A 126 0.88 -10.13 18.83
C THR A 126 1.45 -11.32 18.08
N VAL A 127 1.58 -11.21 16.76
CA VAL A 127 2.06 -12.28 15.90
C VAL A 127 3.20 -11.77 15.04
N ARG A 128 4.29 -12.56 14.98
CA ARG A 128 5.37 -12.41 14.00
C ARG A 128 5.10 -13.33 12.83
N ALA A 129 5.23 -12.84 11.61
CA ALA A 129 5.04 -13.63 10.39
C ALA A 129 5.91 -13.07 9.26
N VAL A 130 6.13 -13.87 8.21
CA VAL A 130 6.79 -13.41 6.99
C VAL A 130 5.73 -13.00 5.96
N ILE A 131 6.00 -11.95 5.19
CA ILE A 131 5.17 -11.57 4.05
C ILE A 131 5.45 -12.59 2.93
N LYS A 132 4.43 -13.35 2.54
CA LYS A 132 4.54 -14.42 1.54
C LYS A 132 4.21 -13.97 0.13
N SER A 133 3.11 -13.27 -0.03
CA SER A 133 2.67 -12.73 -1.32
C SER A 133 1.82 -11.49 -1.15
N VAL A 134 1.85 -10.65 -2.18
CA VAL A 134 1.04 -9.44 -2.27
C VAL A 134 0.38 -9.44 -3.65
N GLU A 135 -0.94 -9.39 -3.68
CA GLU A 135 -1.73 -9.43 -4.91
C GLU A 135 -2.77 -8.29 -4.92
N ILE A 136 -3.04 -7.74 -6.09
CA ILE A 136 -4.12 -6.76 -6.25
C ILE A 136 -5.42 -7.51 -6.56
N THR A 137 -6.43 -7.30 -5.73
CA THR A 137 -7.77 -7.83 -5.94
C THR A 137 -8.76 -6.69 -6.23
N SER A 138 -9.98 -7.03 -6.65
CA SER A 138 -11.06 -6.05 -6.85
C SER A 138 -11.41 -5.25 -5.58
N ARG A 139 -11.07 -5.75 -4.40
CA ARG A 139 -11.31 -5.09 -3.11
C ARG A 139 -10.12 -4.26 -2.63
N GLY A 140 -8.94 -4.48 -3.21
CA GLY A 140 -7.68 -3.83 -2.84
C GLY A 140 -6.54 -4.83 -2.74
N PRO A 141 -5.38 -4.43 -2.19
CA PRO A 141 -4.25 -5.32 -1.98
C PRO A 141 -4.61 -6.45 -1.00
N ASP A 142 -4.32 -7.69 -1.38
CA ASP A 142 -4.40 -8.87 -0.52
C ASP A 142 -2.99 -9.29 -0.16
N ILE A 143 -2.61 -9.03 1.08
CA ILE A 143 -1.27 -9.29 1.61
C ILE A 143 -1.36 -10.57 2.43
N VAL A 144 -0.74 -11.63 1.93
CA VAL A 144 -0.71 -12.93 2.62
C VAL A 144 0.57 -13.05 3.43
N ILE A 145 0.38 -13.36 4.71
CA ILE A 145 1.47 -13.61 5.64
C ILE A 145 1.48 -15.07 6.08
N SER A 146 2.67 -15.57 6.41
CA SER A 146 2.88 -16.96 6.79
C SER A 146 3.74 -17.11 8.04
N ARG A 147 3.37 -18.09 8.88
CA ARG A 147 4.19 -18.62 9.97
C ARG A 147 4.66 -20.03 9.69
N SER A 148 4.00 -20.72 8.75
CA SER A 148 4.33 -22.09 8.36
C SER A 148 5.41 -22.17 7.29
N ASP A 149 5.69 -21.09 6.58
CA ASP A 149 6.69 -21.04 5.52
C ASP A 149 8.12 -21.25 6.05
N ASP A 150 8.95 -22.00 5.33
CA ASP A 150 10.34 -22.26 5.72
C ASP A 150 11.16 -20.97 5.76
N HIS A 151 10.83 -19.99 4.91
CA HIS A 151 11.48 -18.69 4.90
C HIS A 151 11.25 -17.89 6.20
N PHE A 152 10.10 -18.08 6.87
CA PHE A 152 9.86 -17.50 8.19
C PHE A 152 10.91 -17.98 9.19
N LEU A 153 11.20 -19.29 9.21
CA LEU A 153 12.19 -19.85 10.12
C LEU A 153 13.62 -19.38 9.76
N PHE A 154 13.93 -19.34 8.46
CA PHE A 154 15.19 -18.78 7.97
C PHE A 154 15.44 -17.36 8.50
N LYS A 155 14.47 -16.47 8.32
CA LYS A 155 14.55 -15.10 8.78
C LYS A 155 14.61 -14.97 10.30
N MET A 156 13.93 -15.85 11.03
CA MET A 156 14.04 -15.87 12.49
C MET A 156 15.46 -16.24 12.94
N PHE A 157 16.12 -17.21 12.29
CA PHE A 157 17.50 -17.55 12.59
C PHE A 157 18.47 -16.42 12.24
N GLU A 158 18.27 -15.78 11.09
CA GLU A 158 19.06 -14.63 10.67
C GLU A 158 19.02 -13.49 11.70
N MET A 159 17.85 -13.26 12.32
CA MET A 159 17.67 -12.21 13.34
C MET A 159 18.17 -12.59 14.74
N GLU A 160 18.13 -13.87 15.10
CA GLU A 160 18.39 -14.32 16.50
C GLU A 160 19.78 -14.93 16.67
N VAL A 161 20.49 -15.27 15.59
CA VAL A 161 21.80 -15.92 15.60
C VAL A 161 22.84 -15.00 14.96
N PRO A 162 23.68 -14.32 15.76
CA PRO A 162 24.66 -13.37 15.24
C PRO A 162 25.64 -13.98 14.24
N GLU A 163 26.03 -15.25 14.43
CA GLU A 163 26.95 -15.94 13.54
C GLU A 163 26.38 -16.16 12.12
N ILE A 164 25.06 -16.16 11.98
CA ILE A 164 24.38 -16.21 10.69
C ILE A 164 24.33 -14.80 10.06
N GLU A 165 24.01 -13.79 10.88
CA GLU A 165 24.02 -12.39 10.45
C GLU A 165 25.42 -11.96 9.98
N ASP A 166 26.45 -12.36 10.72
CA ASP A 166 27.87 -12.08 10.40
C ASP A 166 28.42 -12.94 9.25
N GLY A 167 27.63 -13.90 8.73
CA GLY A 167 28.05 -14.79 7.65
C GLY A 167 29.06 -15.85 8.01
N VAL A 168 29.32 -16.08 9.31
CA VAL A 168 30.17 -17.18 9.83
C VAL A 168 29.52 -18.52 9.61
N ILE A 169 28.19 -18.57 9.77
CA ILE A 169 27.35 -19.75 9.50
C ILE A 169 26.37 -19.42 8.39
N GLU A 170 26.34 -20.26 7.38
CA GLU A 170 25.39 -20.19 6.26
C GLU A 170 24.35 -21.29 6.35
N ILE A 171 23.07 -20.90 6.27
CA ILE A 171 21.95 -21.88 6.20
C ILE A 171 21.81 -22.34 4.75
N ILE A 172 22.07 -23.62 4.50
CA ILE A 172 21.99 -24.23 3.17
C ILE A 172 20.57 -24.67 2.84
N SER A 173 19.88 -25.29 3.80
CA SER A 173 18.49 -25.70 3.61
C SER A 173 17.76 -25.85 4.93
N ILE A 174 16.44 -25.66 4.85
CA ILE A 174 15.52 -25.87 5.95
C ILE A 174 14.43 -26.82 5.48
N SER A 175 14.10 -27.78 6.33
CA SER A 175 12.94 -28.66 6.16
C SER A 175 12.24 -28.78 7.50
N ARG A 176 10.95 -28.44 7.57
CA ARG A 176 10.23 -28.45 8.84
C ARG A 176 8.81 -28.98 8.75
N SER A 177 8.34 -29.50 9.90
CA SER A 177 6.93 -29.65 10.21
C SER A 177 6.53 -28.50 11.13
N PRO A 178 5.79 -27.48 10.65
CA PRO A 178 5.50 -26.27 11.43
C PRO A 178 4.85 -26.58 12.79
N GLY A 179 5.45 -26.06 13.87
CA GLY A 179 4.98 -26.27 15.24
C GLY A 179 5.44 -27.60 15.91
N GLU A 180 6.20 -28.45 15.20
CA GLU A 180 6.68 -29.72 15.71
C GLU A 180 8.20 -29.80 15.72
N ARG A 181 8.84 -29.82 14.55
CA ARG A 181 10.29 -29.97 14.40
C ARG A 181 10.81 -29.33 13.13
N ALA A 182 12.10 -28.99 13.13
CA ALA A 182 12.82 -28.57 11.94
C ALA A 182 14.18 -29.27 11.84
N LYS A 183 14.62 -29.49 10.61
CA LYS A 183 15.99 -29.90 10.27
C LYS A 183 16.62 -28.78 9.46
N ILE A 184 17.76 -28.29 9.91
CA ILE A 184 18.48 -27.19 9.29
C ILE A 184 19.87 -27.71 8.94
N ILE A 185 20.24 -27.56 7.69
CA ILE A 185 21.59 -27.86 7.21
C ILE A 185 22.34 -26.55 7.16
N VAL A 186 23.44 -26.49 7.88
CA VAL A 186 24.31 -25.31 7.94
C VAL A 186 25.71 -25.65 7.49
N LYS A 187 26.42 -24.64 7.01
CA LYS A 187 27.84 -24.68 6.66
C LYS A 187 28.54 -23.62 7.46
N SER A 188 29.64 -24.00 8.13
CA SER A 188 30.53 -23.03 8.77
C SER A 188 31.57 -22.54 7.76
N ASN A 189 31.74 -21.23 7.69
CA ASN A 189 32.79 -20.56 6.91
C ASN A 189 34.00 -20.24 7.79
N ASP A 190 33.96 -20.53 9.08
CA ASP A 190 35.08 -20.40 10.01
C ASP A 190 36.05 -21.60 9.83
N ARG A 191 37.35 -21.34 9.87
CA ARG A 191 38.45 -22.32 9.70
C ARG A 191 39.00 -22.75 11.02
#